data_1fa89412f9a1a553c4c38ddc5f5c4747
#
_entry.id   1fa89412f9a1a553c4c38ddc5f5c4747
#
_cell.length_a   1.000
_cell.length_b   1.000
_cell.length_c   1.000
_cell.angle_alpha   90.00
_cell.angle_beta   90.00
_cell.angle_gamma   90.00
#
_symmetry.space_group_name_H-M   'P 1'
#
loop_
_entity.id
_entity.type
_entity.pdbx_description
1 polymer ?
#
loop_
_entity_poly.entity_id
_entity_poly.type
_entity_poly.pdbx_seq_one_letter_code
_entity_poly.pdbx_strand_id
1 'polypeptide(L)'
;MRGTNKIIINTIILYTKVLLCMIISLWTVPIVLGNLGAERFGLYNLIAGVVAMLAFLNGAMTVSTQRFFSVCIGEKDSIKLLEIYNLSLVLHIILGIIVILLVEFSIPLLLNHVMNIPSDSVAIARNLFHYLVVSIFFTITAVPFAIDFII
;
A
#
# COMPACT_ATOMS: atom_id res chain seq x y z
N MET A 1 2.62 -19.12 -30.45
CA MET A 1 3.97 -19.14 -29.85
C MET A 1 4.43 -17.80 -29.22
N ARG A 2 4.08 -16.62 -29.74
CA ARG A 2 4.46 -15.33 -29.13
C ARG A 2 3.81 -15.05 -27.75
N GLY A 3 2.60 -15.53 -27.49
CA GLY A 3 1.90 -15.31 -26.23
C GLY A 3 2.49 -16.10 -25.04
N THR A 4 2.84 -17.37 -25.27
CA THR A 4 3.40 -18.25 -24.23
C THR A 4 4.75 -17.74 -23.71
N ASN A 5 5.63 -17.25 -24.60
CA ASN A 5 6.92 -16.69 -24.19
C ASN A 5 6.76 -15.41 -23.34
N LYS A 6 5.78 -14.56 -23.63
CA LYS A 6 5.51 -13.37 -22.81
C LYS A 6 5.04 -13.77 -21.41
N ILE A 7 4.16 -14.77 -21.29
CA ILE A 7 3.68 -15.26 -20.00
C ILE A 7 4.87 -15.81 -19.18
N ILE A 8 5.72 -16.63 -19.79
CA ILE A 8 6.90 -17.19 -19.11
C ILE A 8 7.82 -16.09 -18.60
N ILE A 9 8.16 -15.10 -19.45
CA ILE A 9 9.02 -14.00 -19.10
C ILE A 9 8.43 -13.17 -17.96
N ASN A 10 7.15 -12.81 -18.04
CA ASN A 10 6.47 -12.06 -16.99
C ASN A 10 6.45 -12.84 -15.67
N THR A 11 6.23 -14.14 -15.72
CA THR A 11 6.27 -15.00 -14.54
C THR A 11 7.66 -15.02 -13.91
N ILE A 12 8.72 -15.17 -14.70
CA ILE A 12 10.10 -15.15 -14.21
C ILE A 12 10.41 -13.80 -13.55
N ILE A 13 10.05 -12.69 -14.19
CA ILE A 13 10.25 -11.34 -13.64
C ILE A 13 9.52 -11.20 -12.30
N LEU A 14 8.28 -11.68 -12.19
CA LEU A 14 7.49 -11.62 -10.97
C LEU A 14 8.17 -12.40 -9.83
N TYR A 15 8.59 -13.65 -10.09
CA TYR A 15 9.29 -14.46 -9.11
C TYR A 15 10.63 -13.87 -8.70
N THR A 16 11.39 -13.33 -9.65
CA THR A 16 12.65 -12.63 -9.37
C THR A 16 12.43 -11.44 -8.45
N LYS A 17 11.39 -10.62 -8.71
CA LYS A 17 11.00 -9.51 -7.85
C LYS A 17 10.69 -9.98 -6.43
N VAL A 18 9.87 -11.02 -6.28
CA VAL A 18 9.49 -11.57 -4.96
C VAL A 18 10.73 -12.08 -4.22
N LEU A 19 11.61 -12.80 -4.89
CA LEU A 19 12.84 -13.33 -4.31
C LEU A 19 13.78 -12.20 -3.85
N LEU A 20 13.97 -11.17 -4.66
CA LEU A 20 14.76 -10.00 -4.29
C LEU A 20 14.17 -9.27 -3.09
N CYS A 21 12.86 -9.03 -3.07
CA CYS A 21 12.19 -8.43 -1.91
C CYS A 21 12.37 -9.27 -0.64
N MET A 22 12.28 -10.60 -0.75
CA MET A 22 12.49 -11.52 0.37
C MET A 22 13.92 -11.43 0.92
N ILE A 23 14.93 -11.45 0.05
CA ILE A 23 16.34 -11.32 0.44
C ILE A 23 16.57 -9.97 1.14
N ILE A 24 16.09 -8.87 0.54
CA ILE A 24 16.23 -7.54 1.12
C ILE A 24 15.57 -7.49 2.50
N SER A 25 14.36 -8.04 2.66
CA SER A 25 13.65 -8.08 3.94
C SER A 25 14.42 -8.86 5.00
N LEU A 26 14.97 -10.03 4.65
CA LEU A 26 15.79 -10.85 5.56
C LEU A 26 17.04 -10.12 6.08
N TRP A 27 17.63 -9.24 5.25
CA TRP A 27 18.77 -8.42 5.65
C TRP A 27 18.36 -7.16 6.42
N THR A 28 17.25 -6.56 6.03
CA THR A 28 16.79 -5.29 6.63
C THR A 28 16.31 -5.49 8.07
N VAL A 29 15.57 -6.57 8.35
CA VAL A 29 14.99 -6.80 9.68
C VAL A 29 16.04 -6.85 10.81
N PRO A 30 17.14 -7.64 10.71
CA PRO A 30 18.16 -7.65 11.74
C PRO A 30 18.89 -6.32 11.91
N ILE A 31 19.13 -5.59 10.81
CA ILE A 31 19.80 -4.30 10.84
C ILE A 31 18.93 -3.27 11.56
N VAL A 32 17.64 -3.22 11.22
CA VAL A 32 16.69 -2.30 11.84
C VAL A 32 16.51 -2.64 13.32
N LEU A 33 16.35 -3.92 13.65
CA LEU A 33 16.23 -4.39 15.04
C LEU A 33 17.48 -4.04 15.87
N GLY A 34 18.67 -4.22 15.29
CA GLY A 34 19.94 -3.93 15.98
C GLY A 34 20.14 -2.43 16.25
N ASN A 35 19.65 -1.56 15.34
CA ASN A 35 19.80 -0.11 15.50
C ASN A 35 18.69 0.54 16.34
N LEU A 36 17.44 0.06 16.22
CA LEU A 36 16.30 0.62 16.97
C LEU A 36 16.17 0.02 18.38
N GLY A 37 16.67 -1.20 18.57
CA GLY A 37 16.39 -2.01 19.75
C GLY A 37 14.99 -2.66 19.69
N ALA A 38 14.78 -3.66 20.54
CA ALA A 38 13.58 -4.50 20.51
C ALA A 38 12.29 -3.70 20.78
N GLU A 39 12.34 -2.74 21.70
CA GLU A 39 11.19 -1.93 22.11
C GLU A 39 10.67 -1.05 20.96
N ARG A 40 11.54 -0.25 20.34
CA ARG A 40 11.17 0.65 19.24
C ARG A 40 10.81 -0.14 17.97
N PHE A 41 11.48 -1.26 17.72
CA PHE A 41 11.14 -2.16 16.63
C PHE A 41 9.76 -2.80 16.84
N GLY A 42 9.44 -3.19 18.08
CA GLY A 42 8.11 -3.68 18.45
C GLY A 42 7.03 -2.61 18.24
N LEU A 43 7.29 -1.37 18.66
CA LEU A 43 6.40 -0.23 18.45
C LEU A 43 6.16 0.03 16.95
N TYR A 44 7.21 0.04 16.14
CA TYR A 44 7.11 0.17 14.69
C TYR A 44 6.21 -0.93 14.09
N ASN A 45 6.42 -2.19 14.45
CA ASN A 45 5.63 -3.31 13.93
C ASN A 45 4.16 -3.25 14.38
N LEU A 46 3.90 -2.81 15.60
CA LEU A 46 2.54 -2.62 16.12
C LEU A 46 1.78 -1.59 15.27
N ILE A 47 2.39 -0.43 15.06
CA ILE A 47 1.79 0.65 14.26
C ILE A 47 1.66 0.24 12.79
N ALA A 48 2.70 -0.36 12.22
CA ALA A 48 2.68 -0.87 10.85
C ALA A 48 1.60 -1.94 10.65
N GLY A 49 1.34 -2.77 11.66
CA GLY A 49 0.26 -3.76 11.66
C GLY A 49 -1.13 -3.12 11.57
N VAL A 50 -1.39 -2.08 12.36
CA VAL A 50 -2.65 -1.33 12.28
C VAL A 50 -2.83 -0.73 10.88
N VAL A 51 -1.78 -0.13 10.36
CA VAL A 51 -1.77 0.47 9.02
C VAL A 51 -1.94 -0.59 7.92
N ALA A 52 -1.33 -1.77 8.07
CA ALA A 52 -1.46 -2.88 7.13
C ALA A 52 -2.89 -3.43 7.02
N MET A 53 -3.72 -3.29 8.06
CA MET A 53 -5.15 -3.64 7.98
C MET A 53 -5.90 -2.82 6.93
N LEU A 54 -5.42 -1.61 6.61
CA LEU A 54 -5.99 -0.77 5.56
C LEU A 54 -5.59 -1.21 4.14
N ALA A 55 -4.59 -2.06 4.01
CA ALA A 55 -4.14 -2.60 2.72
C ALA A 55 -5.23 -3.42 2.02
N PHE A 56 -6.17 -3.98 2.77
CA PHE A 56 -7.33 -4.68 2.21
C PHE A 56 -8.19 -3.74 1.35
N LEU A 57 -8.39 -2.48 1.76
CA LEU A 57 -9.11 -1.48 0.96
C LEU A 57 -8.40 -1.22 -0.37
N ASN A 58 -7.07 -1.07 -0.32
CA ASN A 58 -6.26 -0.92 -1.51
C ASN A 58 -6.38 -2.12 -2.46
N GLY A 59 -6.37 -3.35 -1.92
CA GLY A 59 -6.57 -4.57 -2.70
C GLY A 59 -7.93 -4.63 -3.39
N ALA A 60 -9.01 -4.31 -2.68
CA ALA A 60 -10.37 -4.29 -3.22
C ALA A 60 -10.50 -3.26 -4.37
N MET A 61 -9.96 -2.06 -4.17
CA MET A 61 -9.94 -0.99 -5.18
C MET A 61 -9.13 -1.40 -6.41
N THR A 62 -7.96 -2.00 -6.21
CA THR A 62 -7.09 -2.48 -7.30
C THR A 62 -7.82 -3.49 -8.18
N VAL A 63 -8.44 -4.52 -7.57
CA VAL A 63 -9.19 -5.55 -8.33
C VAL A 63 -10.35 -4.95 -9.10
N SER A 64 -11.11 -4.05 -8.47
CA SER A 64 -12.23 -3.35 -9.12
C SER A 64 -11.76 -2.55 -10.34
N THR A 65 -10.73 -1.73 -10.14
CA THR A 65 -10.19 -0.88 -11.20
C THR A 65 -9.63 -1.72 -12.36
N GLN A 66 -8.85 -2.76 -12.07
CA GLN A 66 -8.31 -3.67 -13.08
C GLN A 66 -9.42 -4.31 -13.94
N ARG A 67 -10.53 -4.69 -13.32
CA ARG A 67 -11.67 -5.27 -14.06
C ARG A 67 -12.24 -4.28 -15.07
N PHE A 68 -12.51 -3.04 -14.68
CA PHE A 68 -13.06 -2.03 -15.58
C PHE A 68 -12.10 -1.70 -16.73
N PHE A 69 -10.80 -1.55 -16.43
CA PHE A 69 -9.78 -1.32 -17.45
C PHE A 69 -9.72 -2.49 -18.45
N SER A 70 -9.69 -3.72 -17.95
CA SER A 70 -9.63 -4.91 -18.81
C SER A 70 -10.82 -5.00 -19.79
N VAL A 71 -12.02 -4.59 -19.36
CA VAL A 71 -13.20 -4.54 -20.23
C VAL A 71 -13.02 -3.50 -21.33
N CYS A 72 -12.61 -2.28 -20.99
CA CYS A 72 -12.43 -1.21 -21.98
C CYS A 72 -11.34 -1.53 -23.01
N ILE A 73 -10.26 -2.18 -22.56
CA ILE A 73 -9.19 -2.65 -23.45
C ILE A 73 -9.72 -3.72 -24.41
N GLY A 74 -10.53 -4.67 -23.90
CA GLY A 74 -11.18 -5.70 -24.71
C GLY A 74 -12.13 -5.13 -25.75
N GLU A 75 -12.85 -4.06 -25.42
CA GLU A 75 -13.75 -3.33 -26.31
C GLU A 75 -12.99 -2.39 -27.27
N LYS A 76 -11.69 -2.14 -27.06
CA LYS A 76 -10.86 -1.18 -27.80
C LYS A 76 -11.44 0.25 -27.78
N ASP A 77 -12.14 0.59 -26.70
CA ASP A 77 -12.76 1.90 -26.52
C ASP A 77 -11.82 2.80 -25.70
N SER A 78 -10.98 3.57 -26.40
CA SER A 78 -10.00 4.47 -25.79
C SER A 78 -10.64 5.67 -25.09
N ILE A 79 -11.83 6.10 -25.51
CA ILE A 79 -12.53 7.23 -24.88
C ILE A 79 -13.06 6.77 -23.51
N LYS A 80 -13.74 5.65 -23.47
CA LYS A 80 -14.26 5.04 -22.24
C LYS A 80 -13.13 4.66 -21.28
N LEU A 81 -11.98 4.21 -21.79
CA LEU A 81 -10.80 3.94 -20.99
C LEU A 81 -10.31 5.18 -20.26
N LEU A 82 -10.23 6.32 -20.95
CA LEU A 82 -9.80 7.59 -20.35
C LEU A 82 -10.82 8.10 -19.31
N GLU A 83 -12.11 7.96 -19.57
CA GLU A 83 -13.16 8.31 -18.61
C GLU A 83 -13.04 7.48 -17.33
N ILE A 84 -12.86 6.17 -17.45
CA ILE A 84 -12.70 5.27 -16.30
C ILE A 84 -11.40 5.55 -15.55
N TYR A 85 -10.32 5.89 -16.25
CA TYR A 85 -9.07 6.30 -15.64
C TYR A 85 -9.26 7.54 -14.75
N ASN A 86 -9.85 8.59 -15.31
CA ASN A 86 -10.11 9.84 -14.56
C ASN A 86 -11.04 9.61 -13.36
N LEU A 87 -12.12 8.84 -13.56
CA LEU A 87 -13.04 8.49 -12.49
C LEU A 87 -12.33 7.68 -11.39
N SER A 88 -11.54 6.69 -11.77
CA SER A 88 -10.75 5.89 -10.83
C SER A 88 -9.79 6.75 -10.04
N LEU A 89 -9.07 7.67 -10.68
CA LEU A 89 -8.15 8.59 -10.02
C LEU A 89 -8.86 9.43 -8.95
N VAL A 90 -9.98 10.05 -9.32
CA VAL A 90 -10.78 10.85 -8.37
C VAL A 90 -11.27 10.02 -7.20
N LEU A 91 -11.80 8.82 -7.45
CA LEU A 91 -12.27 7.91 -6.40
C LEU A 91 -11.14 7.49 -5.45
N HIS A 92 -9.94 7.20 -5.98
CA HIS A 92 -8.80 6.83 -5.14
C HIS A 92 -8.28 8.01 -4.30
N ILE A 93 -8.28 9.23 -4.85
CA ILE A 93 -7.92 10.44 -4.10
C ILE A 93 -8.92 10.68 -2.97
N ILE A 94 -10.22 10.61 -3.25
CA ILE A 94 -11.28 10.79 -2.25
C ILE A 94 -11.15 9.73 -1.15
N LEU A 95 -11.02 8.46 -1.54
CA LEU A 95 -10.84 7.37 -0.59
C LEU A 95 -9.58 7.55 0.26
N GLY A 96 -8.47 7.93 -0.36
CA GLY A 96 -7.21 8.21 0.33
C GLY A 96 -7.36 9.32 1.37
N ILE A 97 -8.06 10.40 1.05
CA ILE A 97 -8.35 11.49 1.98
C ILE A 97 -9.24 11.00 3.15
N ILE A 98 -10.29 10.23 2.85
CA ILE A 98 -11.16 9.65 3.88
C ILE A 98 -10.35 8.76 4.83
N VAL A 99 -9.49 7.89 4.30
CA VAL A 99 -8.64 7.01 5.10
C VAL A 99 -7.68 7.82 5.98
N ILE A 100 -7.03 8.87 5.44
CA ILE A 100 -6.19 9.77 6.24
C ILE A 100 -6.99 10.35 7.41
N LEU A 101 -8.14 10.95 7.14
CA LEU A 101 -8.96 11.59 8.18
C LEU A 101 -9.39 10.60 9.25
N LEU A 102 -9.82 9.39 8.86
CA LEU A 102 -10.22 8.35 9.79
C LEU A 102 -9.06 7.91 10.69
N VAL A 103 -7.88 7.70 10.11
CA VAL A 103 -6.70 7.27 10.89
C VAL A 103 -6.21 8.40 11.79
N GLU A 104 -6.09 9.62 11.28
CA GLU A 104 -5.67 10.79 12.07
C GLU A 104 -6.60 11.02 13.28
N PHE A 105 -7.92 10.91 13.07
CA PHE A 105 -8.89 11.00 14.15
C PHE A 105 -8.78 9.86 15.16
N SER A 106 -8.35 8.68 14.72
CA SER A 106 -8.17 7.49 15.55
C SER A 106 -6.86 7.49 16.35
N ILE A 107 -5.83 8.24 15.93
CA ILE A 107 -4.51 8.25 16.57
C ILE A 107 -4.57 8.51 18.08
N PRO A 108 -5.24 9.58 18.59
CA PRO A 108 -5.30 9.82 20.03
C PRO A 108 -6.01 8.70 20.80
N LEU A 109 -7.05 8.10 20.21
CA LEU A 109 -7.74 6.98 20.80
C LEU A 109 -6.83 5.75 20.89
N LEU A 110 -6.13 5.43 19.82
CA LEU A 110 -5.21 4.29 19.74
C LEU A 110 -4.05 4.45 20.73
N LEU A 111 -3.41 5.61 20.74
CA LEU A 111 -2.24 5.86 21.59
C LEU A 111 -2.57 5.93 23.08
N ASN A 112 -3.73 6.48 23.45
CA ASN A 112 -4.06 6.75 24.86
C ASN A 112 -4.89 5.64 25.51
N HIS A 113 -5.65 4.83 24.73
CA HIS A 113 -6.63 3.90 25.30
C HIS A 113 -6.43 2.46 24.81
N VAL A 114 -5.88 2.24 23.62
CA VAL A 114 -5.77 0.91 23.03
C VAL A 114 -4.36 0.35 23.15
N MET A 115 -3.36 1.19 22.90
CA MET A 115 -1.96 0.78 22.92
C MET A 115 -1.34 1.11 24.28
N ASN A 116 -0.71 0.13 24.90
CA ASN A 116 0.07 0.35 26.12
C ASN A 116 1.51 0.75 25.75
N ILE A 117 1.71 2.04 25.44
CA ILE A 117 2.99 2.58 24.99
C ILE A 117 3.65 3.34 26.15
N PRO A 118 4.94 3.11 26.43
CA PRO A 118 5.69 3.91 27.41
C PRO A 118 5.63 5.40 27.08
N SER A 119 5.51 6.24 28.11
CA SER A 119 5.29 7.69 27.98
C SER A 119 6.37 8.42 27.18
N ASP A 120 7.61 7.93 27.23
CA ASP A 120 8.76 8.44 26.47
C ASP A 120 8.70 8.11 24.97
N SER A 121 7.94 7.06 24.61
CA SER A 121 7.80 6.58 23.23
C SER A 121 6.53 7.07 22.53
N VAL A 122 5.59 7.73 23.22
CA VAL A 122 4.31 8.20 22.64
C VAL A 122 4.53 9.23 21.52
N ALA A 123 5.49 10.14 21.67
CA ALA A 123 5.79 11.13 20.63
C ALA A 123 6.35 10.48 19.36
N ILE A 124 7.19 9.47 19.53
CA ILE A 124 7.76 8.68 18.42
C ILE A 124 6.64 7.92 17.71
N ALA A 125 5.75 7.27 18.46
CA ALA A 125 4.61 6.54 17.95
C ALA A 125 3.69 7.43 17.11
N ARG A 126 3.39 8.64 17.59
CA ARG A 126 2.56 9.62 16.86
C ARG A 126 3.19 10.00 15.52
N ASN A 127 4.47 10.32 15.50
CA ASN A 127 5.17 10.67 14.26
C ASN A 127 5.20 9.48 13.28
N LEU A 128 5.40 8.26 13.77
CA LEU A 128 5.34 7.05 12.95
C LEU A 128 3.96 6.87 12.30
N PHE A 129 2.87 7.09 13.05
CA PHE A 129 1.53 7.05 12.48
C PHE A 129 1.37 8.05 11.34
N HIS A 130 1.76 9.31 11.53
CA HIS A 130 1.65 10.32 10.48
C HIS A 130 2.43 9.93 9.20
N TYR A 131 3.67 9.45 9.34
CA TYR A 131 4.46 9.02 8.18
C TYR A 131 3.82 7.82 7.45
N LEU A 132 3.32 6.85 8.20
CA LEU A 132 2.69 5.67 7.62
C LEU A 132 1.36 6.00 6.94
N VAL A 133 0.57 6.91 7.52
CA VAL A 133 -0.69 7.39 6.93
C VAL A 133 -0.44 8.12 5.60
N VAL A 134 0.57 8.97 5.54
CA VAL A 134 0.99 9.61 4.29
C VAL A 134 1.42 8.57 3.26
N SER A 135 2.18 7.55 3.68
CA SER A 135 2.58 6.45 2.80
C SER A 135 1.39 5.68 2.22
N ILE A 136 0.36 5.41 3.03
CA ILE A 136 -0.89 4.77 2.58
C ILE A 136 -1.59 5.61 1.52
N PHE A 137 -1.69 6.92 1.73
CA PHE A 137 -2.31 7.81 0.75
C PHE A 137 -1.67 7.67 -0.63
N PHE A 138 -0.34 7.71 -0.69
CA PHE A 138 0.37 7.51 -1.94
C PHE A 138 0.16 6.10 -2.50
N THR A 139 0.09 5.09 -1.66
CA THR A 139 -0.15 3.71 -2.09
C THR A 139 -1.55 3.56 -2.71
N ILE A 140 -2.58 4.15 -2.12
CA ILE A 140 -3.95 4.11 -2.64
C ILE A 140 -4.04 4.90 -3.95
N THR A 141 -3.48 6.11 -4.00
CA THR A 141 -3.53 6.97 -5.19
C THR A 141 -2.66 6.47 -6.35
N ALA A 142 -1.68 5.60 -6.09
CA ALA A 142 -0.85 5.00 -7.13
C ALA A 142 -1.56 3.89 -7.94
N VAL A 143 -2.69 3.34 -7.46
CA VAL A 143 -3.38 2.23 -8.11
C VAL A 143 -3.75 2.50 -9.57
N PRO A 144 -4.39 3.61 -9.95
CA PRO A 144 -4.73 3.89 -11.34
C PRO A 144 -3.51 3.96 -12.26
N PHE A 145 -2.38 4.50 -11.75
CA PHE A 145 -1.13 4.61 -12.51
C PHE A 145 -0.43 3.26 -12.71
N ALA A 146 -0.55 2.34 -11.73
CA ALA A 146 0.07 1.02 -11.83
C ALA A 146 -0.55 0.17 -12.94
N ILE A 147 -1.79 0.45 -13.34
CA ILE A 147 -2.51 -0.30 -14.37
C ILE A 147 -2.05 0.11 -15.77
N ASP A 148 -1.66 1.35 -16.01
CA ASP A 148 -1.10 1.83 -17.29
C ASP A 148 0.18 1.08 -17.70
N PHE A 149 0.93 0.51 -16.76
CA PHE A 149 2.15 -0.26 -17.05
C PHE A 149 1.88 -1.75 -17.40
N ILE A 150 0.65 -2.22 -17.26
CA ILE A 150 0.28 -3.63 -17.51
C ILE A 150 -0.31 -3.79 -18.92
N ILE A 151 -0.60 -2.71 -19.62
CA ILE A 151 -1.15 -2.61 -20.96
C ILE A 151 -0.05 -2.46 -22.01
#